data_b78ca25c457a0550f08ab191c696270c
#
_entry.id   b78ca25c457a0550f08ab191c696270c
#
_cell.length_a   1.000
_cell.length_b   1.000
_cell.length_c   1.000
_cell.angle_alpha   90.00
_cell.angle_beta   90.00
_cell.angle_gamma   90.00
#
_symmetry.space_group_name_H-M   'P 1'
#
loop_
_entity.id
_entity.type
_entity.pdbx_description
1 polymer ?
#
loop_
_entity_poly.entity_id
_entity_poly.type
_entity_poly.pdbx_seq_one_letter_code
_entity_poly.pdbx_strand_id
1 'polypeptide(L)' 'MISYAPFWKTLKDKHESTYTLIHKYNLSSATIDRIRKGNGISTAKIDDLCKILKCKVEDVIEFVEEN' A
#
# COMPACT_ATOMS: atom_id res chain seq x y z
N MET A 1 -4.64 -0.46 15.67
CA MET A 1 -5.10 0.03 14.36
C MET A 1 -4.15 -0.40 13.25
N ILE A 2 -4.63 -0.52 12.06
CA ILE A 2 -3.78 -0.83 10.90
C ILE A 2 -3.10 0.45 10.42
N SER A 3 -1.80 0.36 10.19
CA SER A 3 -0.98 1.46 9.68
C SER A 3 -0.41 1.08 8.32
N TYR A 4 -0.33 2.06 7.41
CA TYR A 4 0.30 1.89 6.10
C TYR A 4 1.73 2.43 6.05
N ALA A 5 2.34 2.70 7.20
CA ALA A 5 3.73 3.16 7.25
C ALA A 5 4.68 2.24 6.47
N PRO A 6 4.56 0.89 6.57
CA PRO A 6 5.41 0.01 5.76
C PRO A 6 5.23 0.21 4.26
N PHE A 7 4.00 0.47 3.80
CA PHE A 7 3.73 0.69 2.38
C PHE A 7 4.56 1.84 1.81
N TRP A 8 4.57 2.98 2.51
CA TRP A 8 5.30 4.16 2.03
C TRP A 8 6.80 3.90 1.98
N LYS A 9 7.33 3.19 2.98
CA LYS A 9 8.74 2.82 3.01
C LYS A 9 9.08 1.88 1.85
N THR A 10 8.26 0.84 1.64
CA THR A 10 8.47 -0.13 0.56
C THR A 10 8.40 0.54 -0.81
N LEU A 11 7.45 1.44 -0.99
CA LEU A 11 7.29 2.19 -2.23
C LEU A 11 8.58 2.94 -2.56
N LYS A 12 9.15 3.62 -1.57
CA LYS A 12 10.40 4.35 -1.71
C LYS A 12 11.57 3.39 -2.00
N ASP A 13 11.65 2.29 -1.26
CA ASP A 13 12.73 1.30 -1.40
C ASP A 13 12.71 0.64 -2.79
N LYS A 14 11.54 0.50 -3.39
CA LYS A 14 11.37 -0.09 -4.72
C LYS A 14 11.46 0.95 -5.84
N HIS A 15 11.74 2.21 -5.51
CA HIS A 15 11.80 3.32 -6.47
C HIS A 15 10.51 3.50 -7.26
N GLU A 16 9.38 3.25 -6.61
CA GLU A 16 8.08 3.47 -7.20
C GLU A 16 7.40 4.67 -6.56
N SER A 17 6.34 5.15 -7.19
CA SER A 17 5.54 6.28 -6.67
C SER A 17 4.07 5.94 -6.81
N THR A 18 3.21 6.73 -6.18
CA THR A 18 1.76 6.56 -6.37
C THR A 18 1.39 6.79 -7.83
N TYR A 19 2.10 7.68 -8.51
CA TYR A 19 1.91 7.91 -9.94
C TYR A 19 2.18 6.63 -10.75
N THR A 20 3.31 5.93 -10.51
CA THR A 20 3.62 4.71 -11.24
C THR A 20 2.66 3.59 -10.92
N LEU A 21 2.18 3.50 -9.67
CA LEU A 21 1.18 2.48 -9.30
C LEU A 21 -0.11 2.67 -10.10
N ILE A 22 -0.55 3.90 -10.27
CA ILE A 22 -1.78 4.21 -11.00
C ILE A 22 -1.59 4.05 -12.51
N HIS A 23 -0.53 4.64 -13.07
CA HIS A 23 -0.38 4.75 -14.52
C HIS A 23 0.34 3.58 -15.17
N LYS A 24 1.27 2.94 -14.47
CA LYS A 24 2.02 1.81 -15.00
C LYS A 24 1.34 0.48 -14.67
N TYR A 25 0.81 0.37 -13.46
CA TYR A 25 0.24 -0.90 -12.95
C TYR A 25 -1.29 -0.88 -12.86
N ASN A 26 -1.92 0.20 -13.29
CA ASN A 26 -3.39 0.34 -13.32
C ASN A 26 -4.05 0.19 -11.95
N LEU A 27 -3.35 0.55 -10.88
CA LEU A 27 -3.97 0.55 -9.56
C LEU A 27 -4.96 1.70 -9.48
N SER A 28 -6.10 1.46 -8.85
CA SER A 28 -7.15 2.48 -8.70
C SER A 28 -6.63 3.66 -7.86
N SER A 29 -6.87 4.88 -8.34
CA SER A 29 -6.55 6.08 -7.57
C SER A 29 -7.35 6.14 -6.27
N ALA A 30 -8.54 5.55 -6.25
CA ALA A 30 -9.36 5.44 -5.04
C ALA A 30 -8.66 4.62 -3.97
N THR A 31 -7.96 3.54 -4.36
CA THR A 31 -7.19 2.72 -3.43
C THR A 31 -6.05 3.53 -2.80
N ILE A 32 -5.34 4.30 -3.61
CA ILE A 32 -4.25 5.17 -3.13
C ILE A 32 -4.81 6.22 -2.16
N ASP A 33 -5.95 6.81 -2.49
CA ASP A 33 -6.58 7.81 -1.65
C ASP A 33 -6.97 7.23 -0.28
N ARG A 34 -7.51 6.02 -0.26
CA ARG A 34 -7.85 5.32 0.99
C ARG A 34 -6.59 5.08 1.84
N ILE A 35 -5.50 4.66 1.20
CA ILE A 35 -4.23 4.45 1.90
C ILE A 35 -3.74 5.76 2.52
N ARG A 36 -3.79 6.87 1.77
CA ARG A 36 -3.37 8.18 2.29
C ARG A 36 -4.18 8.61 3.51
N LYS A 37 -5.48 8.30 3.50
CA LYS A 37 -6.38 8.69 4.58
C LYS A 37 -6.36 7.70 5.75
N GLY A 38 -5.63 6.60 5.62
CA GLY A 38 -5.59 5.59 6.66
C GLY A 38 -6.85 4.72 6.71
N ASN A 39 -7.63 4.71 5.64
CA ASN A 39 -8.85 3.90 5.55
C ASN A 39 -8.51 2.47 5.13
N GLY A 40 -9.39 1.53 5.49
CA GLY A 40 -9.19 0.12 5.15
C GLY A 40 -9.30 -0.14 3.66
N ILE A 41 -8.53 -1.11 3.18
CA ILE A 41 -8.64 -1.63 1.82
C ILE A 41 -8.86 -3.13 1.91
N SER A 42 -9.39 -3.72 0.84
CA SER A 42 -9.67 -5.16 0.83
C SER A 42 -8.36 -5.96 0.78
N THR A 43 -8.43 -7.22 1.22
CA THR A 43 -7.29 -8.12 1.10
C THR A 43 -6.93 -8.36 -0.36
N ALA A 44 -7.90 -8.28 -1.28
CA ALA A 44 -7.63 -8.37 -2.72
C ALA A 44 -6.72 -7.23 -3.19
N LYS A 45 -6.91 -6.02 -2.66
CA LYS A 45 -6.04 -4.89 -3.00
C LYS A 45 -4.66 -5.04 -2.37
N ILE A 46 -4.59 -5.59 -1.17
CA ILE A 46 -3.29 -5.91 -0.53
C ILE A 46 -2.55 -6.94 -1.40
N ASP A 47 -3.25 -7.95 -1.90
CA ASP A 47 -2.69 -8.94 -2.81
C ASP A 47 -2.10 -8.28 -4.06
N ASP A 48 -2.84 -7.36 -4.68
CA ASP A 48 -2.38 -6.62 -5.85
C ASP A 48 -1.10 -5.83 -5.54
N LEU A 49 -1.07 -5.15 -4.41
CA LEU A 49 0.11 -4.37 -4.00
C LEU A 49 1.33 -5.26 -3.78
N CYS A 50 1.14 -6.41 -3.15
CA CYS A 50 2.24 -7.35 -2.94
C CYS A 50 2.78 -7.88 -4.26
N LYS A 51 1.92 -8.15 -5.24
CA LYS A 51 2.34 -8.59 -6.56
C LYS A 51 3.09 -7.50 -7.32
N ILE A 52 2.57 -6.28 -7.27
CA ILE A 52 3.19 -5.13 -7.97
C ILE A 52 4.56 -4.81 -7.38
N LEU A 53 4.64 -4.73 -6.07
CA LEU A 53 5.85 -4.33 -5.36
C LEU A 53 6.78 -5.50 -5.07
N LYS A 54 6.33 -6.72 -5.34
CA LYS A 54 7.09 -7.96 -5.08
C LYS A 54 7.56 -8.00 -3.63
N CYS A 55 6.60 -7.84 -2.72
CA CYS A 55 6.85 -7.74 -1.29
C CYS A 55 5.85 -8.59 -0.52
N LYS A 56 6.03 -8.64 0.80
CA LYS A 56 5.16 -9.37 1.71
C LYS A 56 4.08 -8.46 2.28
N VAL A 57 3.06 -9.05 2.90
CA VAL A 57 1.98 -8.28 3.54
C VAL A 57 2.53 -7.32 4.59
N GLU A 58 3.51 -7.75 5.38
CA GLU A 58 4.14 -6.92 6.41
C GLU A 58 4.92 -5.72 5.84
N ASP A 59 5.18 -5.74 4.54
CA ASP A 59 5.79 -4.61 3.84
C ASP A 59 4.75 -3.61 3.33
N VAL A 60 3.48 -3.88 3.55
CA VAL A 60 2.37 -3.01 3.15
C VAL A 60 1.63 -2.46 4.36
N ILE A 61 1.31 -3.32 5.31
CA ILE A 61 0.54 -2.96 6.51
C ILE A 61 1.20 -3.49 7.75
N GLU A 62 0.86 -2.87 8.88
CA GLU A 62 1.26 -3.35 10.21
C GLU A 62 0.15 -3.04 11.19
N PHE A 63 0.09 -3.78 12.27
CA PHE A 63 -0.80 -3.47 13.39
C PHE A 63 -0.05 -2.62 14.41
N VAL A 64 -0.65 -1.52 14.81
CA VAL A 64 -0.10 -0.62 15.82
C VAL A 64 -1.10 -0.54 16.97
N GLU A 65 -0.64 -0.81 18.18
CA GLU A 65 -1.50 -0.69 19.36
C GLU A 65 -1.82 0.77 19.62
N GLU A 66 -3.08 1.00 19.97
CA GLU A 66 -3.53 2.31 20.43
C GLU A 66 -3.52 2.35 21.95
N ASN A 67 -3.05 3.44 22.50
CA ASN A 67 -3.07 3.66 23.95
C ASN A 67 -4.22 4.54 24.33
#